data_0aaecfd3075110fb79c267b340ba8c6a
#
_entry.id   0aaecfd3075110fb79c267b340ba8c6a
#
_cell.length_a   1.000
_cell.length_b   1.000
_cell.length_c   1.000
_cell.angle_alpha   90.00
_cell.angle_beta   90.00
_cell.angle_gamma   90.00
#
_symmetry.space_group_name_H-M   'P 1'
#
loop_
_entity.id
_entity.type
_entity.pdbx_description
1 polymer ?
#
loop_
_entity_poly.entity_id
_entity_poly.type
_entity_poly.pdbx_seq_one_letter_code
_entity_poly.pdbx_strand_id
1 'polypeptide(L)'
;MTKISTLHQEWMKKPGYKAAYESTRAEFELAQKLIETRIKRGLSQGELATKMGTSQSTIARLESGKSMPSMRTLTKFAHATQAELQIKFRLT
;
A
#
# COMPACT_ATOMS: atom_id res chain seq x y z
N MET A 1 2.93 32.13 11.99
CA MET A 1 3.56 30.82 11.81
C MET A 1 2.93 30.11 10.61
N THR A 2 3.76 29.67 9.67
CA THR A 2 3.24 28.93 8.52
C THR A 2 2.80 27.55 8.99
N LYS A 3 1.56 27.21 8.75
CA LYS A 3 1.06 25.89 9.09
C LYS A 3 1.63 24.84 8.12
N ILE A 4 1.87 23.64 8.61
CA ILE A 4 2.38 22.55 7.78
C ILE A 4 1.46 22.33 6.58
N SER A 5 0.15 22.44 6.75
CA SER A 5 -0.81 22.28 5.68
C SER A 5 -0.64 23.35 4.59
N THR A 6 -0.36 24.59 4.96
CA THR A 6 -0.12 25.68 3.99
C THR A 6 1.17 25.44 3.22
N LEU A 7 2.24 25.07 3.94
CA LEU A 7 3.52 24.76 3.30
C LEU A 7 3.39 23.59 2.34
N HIS A 8 2.65 22.56 2.75
CA HIS A 8 2.37 21.39 1.91
C HIS A 8 1.64 21.81 0.62
N GLN A 9 0.63 22.66 0.73
CA GLN A 9 -0.12 23.15 -0.43
C GLN A 9 0.78 23.90 -1.40
N GLU A 10 1.70 24.73 -0.90
CA GLU A 10 2.64 25.43 -1.74
C GLU A 10 3.59 24.49 -2.46
N TRP A 11 4.09 23.48 -1.77
CA TRP A 11 4.98 22.49 -2.36
C TRP A 11 4.27 21.61 -3.39
N MET A 12 2.99 21.33 -3.18
CA MET A 12 2.19 20.55 -4.13
C MET A 12 2.03 21.21 -5.48
N LYS A 13 2.26 22.53 -5.55
CA LYS A 13 2.25 23.26 -6.83
C LYS A 13 3.50 22.99 -7.67
N LYS A 14 4.56 22.46 -7.06
CA LYS A 14 5.79 22.12 -7.78
C LYS A 14 5.63 20.71 -8.35
N PRO A 15 5.77 20.52 -9.69
CA PRO A 15 5.45 19.24 -10.32
C PRO A 15 6.20 18.05 -9.72
N GLY A 16 7.50 18.20 -9.43
CA GLY A 16 8.31 17.12 -8.88
C GLY A 16 7.85 16.69 -7.49
N TYR A 17 7.54 17.66 -6.63
CA TYR A 17 7.08 17.37 -5.27
C TYR A 17 5.73 16.68 -5.28
N LYS A 18 4.80 17.18 -6.10
CA LYS A 18 3.45 16.60 -6.19
C LYS A 18 3.52 15.13 -6.61
N ALA A 19 4.30 14.82 -7.65
CA ALA A 19 4.44 13.45 -8.13
C ALA A 19 5.02 12.53 -7.05
N ALA A 20 6.07 12.98 -6.36
CA ALA A 20 6.70 12.21 -5.29
C ALA A 20 5.74 11.98 -4.12
N TYR A 21 4.99 13.00 -3.72
CA TYR A 21 4.03 12.90 -2.63
C TYR A 21 2.91 11.92 -2.98
N GLU A 22 2.35 12.03 -4.19
CA GLU A 22 1.25 11.15 -4.60
C GLU A 22 1.69 9.69 -4.70
N SER A 23 2.92 9.44 -5.15
CA SER A 23 3.49 8.09 -5.19
C SER A 23 3.62 7.51 -3.78
N THR A 24 4.16 8.27 -2.84
CA THR A 24 4.31 7.85 -1.44
C THR A 24 2.95 7.59 -0.80
N ARG A 25 1.96 8.45 -1.08
CA ARG A 25 0.61 8.28 -0.56
C ARG A 25 -0.02 7.01 -1.09
N ALA A 26 0.13 6.73 -2.39
CA ALA A 26 -0.42 5.53 -3.00
C ALA A 26 0.18 4.27 -2.38
N GLU A 27 1.50 4.26 -2.16
CA GLU A 27 2.18 3.14 -1.50
C GLU A 27 1.66 2.93 -0.08
N PHE A 28 1.48 4.02 0.66
CA PHE A 28 0.98 3.95 2.03
C PHE A 28 -0.46 3.45 2.06
N GLU A 29 -1.34 3.99 1.20
CA GLU A 29 -2.73 3.58 1.14
C GLU A 29 -2.86 2.11 0.77
N LEU A 30 -2.05 1.64 -0.18
CA LEU A 30 -2.04 0.23 -0.55
C LEU A 30 -1.63 -0.64 0.64
N ALA A 31 -0.56 -0.26 1.35
CA ALA A 31 -0.10 -0.99 2.52
C ALA A 31 -1.20 -1.10 3.57
N GLN A 32 -1.94 -0.02 3.82
CA GLN A 32 -3.06 -0.01 4.75
C GLN A 32 -4.15 -1.00 4.33
N LYS A 33 -4.45 -1.06 3.04
CA LYS A 33 -5.46 -2.00 2.52
C LYS A 33 -5.00 -3.45 2.65
N LEU A 34 -3.71 -3.71 2.46
CA LEU A 34 -3.17 -5.05 2.65
C LEU A 34 -3.31 -5.47 4.12
N ILE A 35 -2.96 -4.60 5.06
CA ILE A 35 -3.09 -4.86 6.48
C ILE A 35 -4.55 -5.12 6.86
N GLU A 36 -5.46 -4.25 6.44
CA GLU A 36 -6.89 -4.38 6.74
C GLU A 36 -7.45 -5.70 6.23
N THR A 37 -7.11 -6.07 5.00
CA THR A 37 -7.61 -7.29 4.38
C THR A 37 -7.10 -8.52 5.13
N ARG A 38 -5.81 -8.53 5.48
CA ARG A 38 -5.23 -9.63 6.26
C ARG A 38 -5.93 -9.79 7.60
N ILE A 39 -6.12 -8.68 8.31
CA ILE A 39 -6.75 -8.71 9.64
C ILE A 39 -8.20 -9.17 9.55
N LYS A 40 -8.95 -8.70 8.54
CA LYS A 40 -10.34 -9.11 8.34
C LYS A 40 -10.46 -10.60 8.06
N ARG A 41 -9.43 -11.21 7.47
CA ARG A 41 -9.41 -12.67 7.25
C ARG A 41 -8.86 -13.45 8.44
N GLY A 42 -8.50 -12.76 9.53
CA GLY A 42 -8.01 -13.41 10.74
C GLY A 42 -6.62 -14.02 10.59
N LEU A 43 -5.81 -13.50 9.67
CA LEU A 43 -4.48 -14.06 9.40
C LEU A 43 -3.40 -13.21 10.06
N SER A 44 -2.42 -13.90 10.67
CA SER A 44 -1.18 -13.24 11.09
C SER A 44 -0.29 -13.01 9.87
N GLN A 45 0.76 -12.19 10.03
CA GLN A 45 1.75 -12.02 8.96
C GLN A 45 2.40 -13.35 8.58
N GLY A 46 2.70 -14.19 9.58
CA GLY A 46 3.29 -15.51 9.34
C GLY A 46 2.37 -16.45 8.60
N GLU A 47 1.09 -16.47 8.97
CA GLU A 47 0.10 -17.30 8.29
C GLU A 47 -0.10 -16.85 6.85
N LEU A 48 -0.17 -15.55 6.61
CA LEU A 48 -0.26 -15.03 5.26
C LEU A 48 0.98 -15.38 4.44
N ALA A 49 2.16 -15.25 5.04
CA ALA A 49 3.41 -15.61 4.37
C ALA A 49 3.40 -17.06 3.92
N THR A 50 2.95 -17.96 4.78
CA THR A 50 2.84 -19.38 4.44
C THR A 50 1.89 -19.59 3.26
N LYS A 51 0.74 -18.94 3.27
CA LYS A 51 -0.23 -19.05 2.18
C LYS A 51 0.30 -18.52 0.86
N MET A 52 1.14 -17.50 0.92
CA MET A 52 1.73 -16.89 -0.27
C MET A 52 3.04 -17.57 -0.71
N GLY A 53 3.54 -18.51 0.06
CA GLY A 53 4.81 -19.17 -0.22
C GLY A 53 6.01 -18.27 -0.07
N THR A 54 5.99 -17.38 0.92
CA THR A 54 7.05 -16.42 1.16
C THR A 54 7.36 -16.32 2.66
N SER A 55 8.24 -15.39 3.04
CA SER A 55 8.64 -15.20 4.43
C SER A 55 7.80 -14.11 5.10
N GLN A 56 7.73 -14.17 6.45
CA GLN A 56 7.06 -13.13 7.21
C GLN A 56 7.71 -11.76 6.99
N SER A 57 9.02 -11.71 6.84
CA SER A 57 9.72 -10.44 6.58
C SER A 57 9.29 -9.82 5.25
N THR A 58 8.97 -10.64 4.25
CA THR A 58 8.42 -10.15 2.99
C THR A 58 7.05 -9.51 3.22
N ILE A 59 6.18 -10.14 4.00
CA ILE A 59 4.86 -9.57 4.33
C ILE A 59 5.03 -8.27 5.11
N ALA A 60 5.93 -8.24 6.09
CA ALA A 60 6.19 -7.02 6.84
C ALA A 60 6.63 -5.87 5.93
N ARG A 61 7.46 -6.17 4.91
CA ARG A 61 7.88 -5.17 3.94
C ARG A 61 6.72 -4.68 3.09
N LEU A 62 5.84 -5.58 2.64
CA LEU A 62 4.64 -5.19 1.89
C LEU A 62 3.75 -4.26 2.70
N GLU A 63 3.65 -4.49 4.00
CA GLU A 63 2.79 -3.71 4.89
C GLU A 63 3.46 -2.44 5.42
N SER A 64 4.71 -2.18 5.03
CA SER A 64 5.45 -1.02 5.52
C SER A 64 5.13 0.28 4.79
N GLY A 65 4.57 0.19 3.59
CA GLY A 65 4.29 1.37 2.77
C GLY A 65 5.53 1.97 2.11
N LYS A 66 6.67 1.27 2.15
CA LYS A 66 7.94 1.76 1.60
C LYS A 66 8.23 1.26 0.19
N SER A 67 7.44 0.35 -0.31
CA SER A 67 7.65 -0.21 -1.65
C SER A 67 6.31 -0.52 -2.29
N MET A 68 6.30 -0.51 -3.62
CA MET A 68 5.10 -0.84 -4.39
C MET A 68 5.20 -2.31 -4.82
N PRO A 69 4.28 -3.17 -4.39
CA PRO A 69 4.26 -4.56 -4.83
C PRO A 69 3.97 -4.67 -6.34
N SER A 70 4.46 -5.74 -6.95
CA SER A 70 4.11 -6.04 -8.34
C SER A 70 2.66 -6.56 -8.42
N MET A 71 2.10 -6.51 -9.63
CA MET A 71 0.78 -7.09 -9.86
C MET A 71 0.75 -8.58 -9.54
N ARG A 72 1.85 -9.29 -9.80
CA ARG A 72 1.96 -10.72 -9.46
C ARG A 72 1.84 -10.91 -7.95
N THR A 73 2.52 -10.10 -7.17
CA THR A 73 2.44 -10.16 -5.69
C THR A 73 1.03 -9.85 -5.21
N LEU A 74 0.39 -8.82 -5.77
CA LEU A 74 -0.97 -8.46 -5.41
C LEU A 74 -1.96 -9.58 -5.75
N THR A 75 -1.77 -10.26 -6.87
CA THR A 75 -2.60 -11.39 -7.26
C THR A 75 -2.45 -12.56 -6.29
N LYS A 76 -1.20 -12.85 -5.88
CA LYS A 76 -0.95 -13.89 -4.87
C LYS A 76 -1.59 -13.54 -3.54
N PHE A 77 -1.51 -12.26 -3.14
CA PHE A 77 -2.14 -11.77 -1.92
C PHE A 77 -3.65 -11.95 -1.98
N ALA A 78 -4.27 -11.57 -3.09
CA ALA A 78 -5.71 -11.73 -3.27
C ALA A 78 -6.13 -13.18 -3.14
N HIS A 79 -5.41 -14.09 -3.78
CA HIS A 79 -5.66 -15.54 -3.65
C HIS A 79 -5.54 -16.01 -2.20
N ALA A 80 -4.47 -15.63 -1.52
CA ALA A 80 -4.19 -16.07 -0.16
C ALA A 80 -5.25 -15.58 0.83
N THR A 81 -5.83 -14.42 0.58
CA THR A 81 -6.84 -13.82 1.46
C THR A 81 -8.26 -14.06 0.98
N GLN A 82 -8.45 -14.79 -0.12
CA GLN A 82 -9.75 -15.00 -0.74
C GLN A 82 -10.45 -13.68 -1.04
N ALA A 83 -9.69 -12.73 -1.53
CA ALA A 83 -10.16 -11.40 -1.90
C ALA A 83 -10.09 -11.23 -3.42
N GLU A 84 -10.88 -10.30 -3.94
CA GLU A 84 -10.83 -9.92 -5.34
C GLU A 84 -9.99 -8.65 -5.49
N LEU A 85 -8.98 -8.71 -6.36
CA LEU A 85 -8.17 -7.55 -6.66
C LEU A 85 -8.91 -6.64 -7.64
N GLN A 86 -9.17 -5.41 -7.21
CA GLN A 86 -9.80 -4.39 -8.06
C GLN A 86 -8.92 -3.15 -8.11
N ILE A 87 -8.74 -2.60 -9.29
CA ILE A 87 -7.97 -1.38 -9.50
C ILE A 87 -8.89 -0.35 -10.12
N LYS A 88 -8.93 0.84 -9.52
CA LYS A 88 -9.77 1.93 -10.01
C LYS A 88 -8.93 3.17 -10.24
N PHE A 89 -9.20 3.84 -11.36
CA PHE A 89 -8.65 5.15 -11.64
C PHE A 89 -9.75 6.18 -11.48
N ARG A 90 -9.48 7.21 -10.70
CA ARG A 90 -10.41 8.32 -10.55
C ARG A 90 -9.80 9.54 -11.25
N LEU A 91 -10.54 10.06 -12.21
CA LEU A 91 -10.12 11.28 -12.90
C LEU A 91 -10.27 12.48 -11.96
N THR A 92 -9.26 13.32 -11.96
CA THR A 92 -9.23 14.51 -11.11
C THR A 92 -9.25 15.80 -11.91
#